data_7b05b3a318f8349d3455f61ea00e0e7a
#
_entry.id   7b05b3a318f8349d3455f61ea00e0e7a
#
_cell.length_a   1.000
_cell.length_b   1.000
_cell.length_c   1.000
_cell.angle_alpha   90.00
_cell.angle_beta   90.00
_cell.angle_gamma   90.00
#
_symmetry.space_group_name_H-M   'P 1'
#
loop_
_entity.id
_entity.type
_entity.pdbx_description
1 polymer ?
#
loop_
_entity_poly.entity_id
_entity_poly.type
_entity_poly.pdbx_seq_one_letter_code
_entity_poly.pdbx_strand_id
1 'polypeptide(L)'
;YNGNSIVTESYNSTKFTIDLIDSSIAVEAKDIKCGEEAVITATVTNGATGTVTFFVNGKTYVVDITDSVATLKIADLTTGDYPVFAYYNGDKYYKTSYNSTTFNVAKLASTTTVNVSDIKVGEDAVISIAVPEITSGVVSVTVGDAIYSVAVVDGKGSLTVSGLAAGSYDVVAKFAETDMYLASEANATFKVS
;
A
#
# COMPACT_ATOMS: atom_id res chain seq x y z
N TYR A 1 -49.32 5.46 47.37
CA TYR A 1 -50.33 5.99 48.27
C TYR A 1 -49.63 6.49 49.57
N ASN A 2 -49.83 7.72 49.93
CA ASN A 2 -49.13 8.39 51.04
C ASN A 2 -49.77 8.18 52.40
N GLY A 3 -50.78 7.32 52.51
CA GLY A 3 -51.45 7.05 53.77
C GLY A 3 -52.35 8.20 54.25
N ASN A 4 -53.07 8.00 55.34
CA ASN A 4 -53.80 8.98 56.13
C ASN A 4 -53.92 8.50 57.61
N SER A 5 -54.68 9.19 58.40
CA SER A 5 -54.85 8.87 59.87
C SER A 5 -55.47 7.48 60.16
N ILE A 6 -56.03 6.80 59.14
CA ILE A 6 -56.75 5.53 59.31
C ILE A 6 -56.02 4.41 58.50
N VAL A 7 -55.35 4.76 57.40
CA VAL A 7 -54.72 3.80 56.48
C VAL A 7 -53.24 4.13 56.38
N THR A 8 -52.38 3.13 56.64
CA THR A 8 -50.93 3.25 56.56
C THR A 8 -50.46 3.40 55.13
N GLU A 9 -49.33 4.05 54.96
CA GLU A 9 -48.63 4.13 53.65
C GLU A 9 -48.39 2.74 53.09
N SER A 10 -48.57 2.64 51.80
CA SER A 10 -48.16 1.44 51.06
C SER A 10 -47.53 1.84 49.74
N TYR A 11 -46.45 1.18 49.37
CA TYR A 11 -45.80 1.34 48.08
C TYR A 11 -45.43 -0.03 47.51
N ASN A 12 -45.39 -0.09 46.24
CA ASN A 12 -44.85 -1.22 45.52
C ASN A 12 -43.88 -0.69 44.48
N SER A 13 -42.80 -1.39 44.24
CA SER A 13 -41.80 -1.06 43.27
C SER A 13 -41.41 -2.29 42.46
N THR A 14 -41.15 -2.10 41.21
CA THR A 14 -40.57 -3.13 40.35
C THR A 14 -39.32 -2.56 39.70
N LYS A 15 -38.36 -3.43 39.39
CA LYS A 15 -37.19 -3.13 38.59
C LYS A 15 -37.34 -3.81 37.24
N PHE A 16 -36.98 -3.13 36.21
CA PHE A 16 -36.81 -3.73 34.91
C PHE A 16 -35.43 -3.40 34.37
N THR A 17 -34.86 -4.29 33.59
CA THR A 17 -33.58 -4.12 32.92
C THR A 17 -33.86 -3.94 31.42
N ILE A 18 -33.20 -2.97 30.81
CA ILE A 18 -33.16 -2.81 29.35
C ILE A 18 -31.76 -3.25 28.94
N ASP A 19 -31.71 -4.34 28.20
CA ASP A 19 -30.46 -4.83 27.64
C ASP A 19 -30.16 -4.12 26.31
N LEU A 20 -28.88 -3.87 26.07
CA LEU A 20 -28.43 -3.34 24.78
C LEU A 20 -28.65 -4.39 23.67
N ILE A 21 -28.97 -3.89 22.49
CA ILE A 21 -29.17 -4.69 21.28
C ILE A 21 -27.80 -5.18 20.77
N ASP A 22 -27.72 -6.42 20.32
CA ASP A 22 -26.53 -6.94 19.69
C ASP A 22 -26.24 -6.17 18.39
N SER A 23 -24.97 -5.85 18.16
CA SER A 23 -24.51 -5.21 16.94
C SER A 23 -23.62 -6.15 16.11
N SER A 24 -23.43 -5.78 14.87
CA SER A 24 -22.47 -6.40 13.96
C SER A 24 -21.66 -5.33 13.25
N ILE A 25 -20.44 -5.67 12.87
CA ILE A 25 -19.57 -4.82 12.06
C ILE A 25 -18.96 -5.66 10.95
N ALA A 26 -18.99 -5.16 9.72
CA ALA A 26 -18.23 -5.68 8.59
C ALA A 26 -17.13 -4.68 8.24
N VAL A 27 -15.92 -5.16 7.97
CA VAL A 27 -14.79 -4.33 7.57
C VAL A 27 -14.25 -4.79 6.24
N GLU A 28 -14.01 -3.83 5.35
CA GLU A 28 -13.52 -4.05 4.00
C GLU A 28 -12.36 -3.11 3.69
N ALA A 29 -11.37 -3.62 3.00
CA ALA A 29 -10.27 -2.86 2.41
C ALA A 29 -9.85 -3.55 1.11
N LYS A 30 -9.48 -2.76 0.10
CA LYS A 30 -9.01 -3.30 -1.19
C LYS A 30 -7.49 -3.25 -1.23
N ASP A 31 -6.89 -4.22 -1.92
CA ASP A 31 -5.49 -4.16 -2.28
C ASP A 31 -5.20 -2.93 -3.13
N ILE A 32 -4.06 -2.31 -2.88
CA ILE A 32 -3.60 -1.09 -3.55
C ILE A 32 -2.16 -1.28 -4.04
N LYS A 33 -1.68 -0.32 -4.80
CA LYS A 33 -0.27 -0.20 -5.18
C LYS A 33 0.42 0.86 -4.33
N CYS A 34 1.73 0.75 -4.23
CA CYS A 34 2.56 1.75 -3.57
C CYS A 34 2.28 3.15 -4.12
N GLY A 35 2.08 4.13 -3.22
CA GLY A 35 1.71 5.51 -3.57
C GLY A 35 0.21 5.77 -3.69
N GLU A 36 -0.65 4.75 -3.66
CA GLU A 36 -2.10 4.93 -3.61
C GLU A 36 -2.60 5.10 -2.16
N GLU A 37 -3.74 5.76 -1.98
CA GLU A 37 -4.40 5.91 -0.68
C GLU A 37 -5.24 4.65 -0.38
N ALA A 38 -4.99 3.99 0.76
CA ALA A 38 -5.83 2.91 1.25
C ALA A 38 -7.14 3.48 1.81
N VAL A 39 -8.27 2.94 1.35
CA VAL A 39 -9.60 3.26 1.86
C VAL A 39 -10.15 2.02 2.58
N ILE A 40 -10.35 2.16 3.89
CA ILE A 40 -10.85 1.11 4.77
C ILE A 40 -12.26 1.52 5.22
N THR A 41 -13.22 0.65 5.01
CA THR A 41 -14.63 0.92 5.32
C THR A 41 -15.13 -0.07 6.35
N ALA A 42 -15.74 0.41 7.42
CA ALA A 42 -16.45 -0.39 8.40
C ALA A 42 -17.94 -0.07 8.33
N THR A 43 -18.76 -1.07 8.04
CA THR A 43 -20.22 -0.96 8.05
C THR A 43 -20.76 -1.60 9.32
N VAL A 44 -21.46 -0.83 10.13
CA VAL A 44 -22.08 -1.31 11.38
C VAL A 44 -23.57 -1.51 11.22
N THR A 45 -24.19 -2.20 12.19
CA THR A 45 -25.64 -2.38 12.26
C THR A 45 -26.37 -1.08 11.95
N ASN A 46 -27.41 -1.15 11.10
CA ASN A 46 -28.20 0.02 10.71
C ASN A 46 -28.82 0.72 11.93
N GLY A 47 -28.66 2.04 11.97
CA GLY A 47 -29.10 2.88 13.09
C GLY A 47 -28.11 2.98 14.26
N ALA A 48 -26.99 2.24 14.25
CA ALA A 48 -25.91 2.42 15.18
C ALA A 48 -25.20 3.75 14.96
N THR A 49 -24.80 4.39 16.04
CA THR A 49 -24.14 5.70 16.07
C THR A 49 -22.80 5.63 16.84
N GLY A 50 -22.11 6.74 16.98
CA GLY A 50 -20.84 6.80 17.73
C GLY A 50 -19.63 6.60 16.83
N THR A 51 -18.67 5.75 17.22
CA THR A 51 -17.37 5.64 16.56
C THR A 51 -16.96 4.20 16.31
N VAL A 52 -16.10 4.03 15.31
CA VAL A 52 -15.31 2.81 15.08
C VAL A 52 -13.83 3.12 15.37
N THR A 53 -13.20 2.26 16.13
CA THR A 53 -11.75 2.29 16.37
C THR A 53 -11.07 1.28 15.46
N PHE A 54 -10.21 1.78 14.57
CA PHE A 54 -9.37 0.95 13.68
C PHE A 54 -7.96 0.83 14.25
N PHE A 55 -7.37 -0.37 14.13
CA PHE A 55 -5.95 -0.63 14.38
C PHE A 55 -5.32 -1.09 13.06
N VAL A 56 -4.41 -0.30 12.53
CA VAL A 56 -3.72 -0.55 11.26
C VAL A 56 -2.27 -0.11 11.39
N ASN A 57 -1.34 -0.95 10.97
CA ASN A 57 0.10 -0.63 10.96
C ASN A 57 0.62 -0.09 12.32
N GLY A 58 0.19 -0.72 13.42
CA GLY A 58 0.58 -0.32 14.79
C GLY A 58 0.00 1.02 15.27
N LYS A 59 -0.89 1.64 14.51
CA LYS A 59 -1.56 2.90 14.86
C LYS A 59 -3.03 2.68 15.12
N THR A 60 -3.60 3.55 15.95
CA THR A 60 -5.02 3.56 16.29
C THR A 60 -5.68 4.80 15.69
N TYR A 61 -6.84 4.60 15.07
CA TYR A 61 -7.64 5.66 14.47
C TYR A 61 -9.07 5.54 14.97
N VAL A 62 -9.65 6.64 15.44
CA VAL A 62 -11.06 6.71 15.87
C VAL A 62 -11.82 7.52 14.83
N VAL A 63 -12.84 6.92 14.24
CA VAL A 63 -13.60 7.48 13.13
C VAL A 63 -15.09 7.50 13.47
N ASP A 64 -15.74 8.63 13.27
CA ASP A 64 -17.18 8.79 13.47
C ASP A 64 -17.97 7.98 12.43
N ILE A 65 -19.11 7.45 12.87
CA ILE A 65 -20.07 6.75 12.02
C ILE A 65 -21.00 7.76 11.38
N THR A 66 -21.12 7.72 10.06
CA THR A 66 -22.11 8.45 9.28
C THR A 66 -22.89 7.46 8.42
N ASP A 67 -24.21 7.47 8.50
CA ASP A 67 -25.09 6.55 7.78
C ASP A 67 -24.69 5.07 7.93
N SER A 68 -24.39 4.67 9.17
CA SER A 68 -23.92 3.32 9.54
C SER A 68 -22.53 2.92 8.98
N VAL A 69 -21.76 3.87 8.46
CA VAL A 69 -20.44 3.63 7.88
C VAL A 69 -19.39 4.51 8.53
N ALA A 70 -18.22 3.93 8.82
CA ALA A 70 -17.00 4.65 9.18
C ALA A 70 -15.94 4.40 8.11
N THR A 71 -15.36 5.46 7.55
CA THR A 71 -14.35 5.37 6.48
C THR A 71 -13.02 5.97 6.95
N LEU A 72 -11.98 5.15 6.95
CA LEU A 72 -10.61 5.55 7.24
C LEU A 72 -9.80 5.58 5.93
N LYS A 73 -9.02 6.64 5.75
CA LYS A 73 -8.10 6.81 4.62
C LYS A 73 -6.67 6.92 5.14
N ILE A 74 -5.76 6.16 4.54
CA ILE A 74 -4.34 6.13 4.92
C ILE A 74 -3.49 6.24 3.65
N ALA A 75 -2.66 7.27 3.59
CA ALA A 75 -1.67 7.45 2.53
C ALA A 75 -0.27 6.98 2.98
N ASP A 76 0.67 6.96 2.03
CA ASP A 76 2.09 6.72 2.24
C ASP A 76 2.41 5.38 2.94
N LEU A 77 1.64 4.36 2.63
CA LEU A 77 1.93 3.00 3.07
C LEU A 77 3.05 2.39 2.23
N THR A 78 3.97 1.70 2.89
CA THR A 78 5.01 0.89 2.24
C THR A 78 4.43 -0.42 1.73
N THR A 79 5.16 -1.12 0.86
CA THR A 79 4.73 -2.44 0.36
C THR A 79 4.64 -3.48 1.48
N GLY A 80 3.64 -4.35 1.41
CA GLY A 80 3.41 -5.41 2.39
C GLY A 80 1.95 -5.67 2.69
N ASP A 81 1.69 -6.58 3.63
CA ASP A 81 0.36 -6.93 4.10
C ASP A 81 -0.01 -6.11 5.33
N TYR A 82 -1.22 -5.59 5.34
CA TYR A 82 -1.76 -4.74 6.39
C TYR A 82 -3.00 -5.37 7.02
N PRO A 83 -2.85 -6.03 8.17
CA PRO A 83 -4.00 -6.46 8.95
C PRO A 83 -4.73 -5.25 9.54
N VAL A 84 -6.04 -5.28 9.44
CA VAL A 84 -6.97 -4.26 9.93
C VAL A 84 -7.88 -4.89 10.96
N PHE A 85 -7.94 -4.32 12.15
CA PHE A 85 -8.92 -4.65 13.17
C PHE A 85 -9.83 -3.45 13.37
N ALA A 86 -11.14 -3.67 13.33
CA ALA A 86 -12.14 -2.63 13.51
C ALA A 86 -13.06 -2.97 14.67
N TYR A 87 -13.19 -2.05 15.62
CA TYR A 87 -14.05 -2.16 16.80
C TYR A 87 -15.11 -1.09 16.73
N TYR A 88 -16.37 -1.49 16.70
CA TYR A 88 -17.47 -0.61 17.01
C TYR A 88 -17.55 -0.40 18.51
N ASN A 89 -17.47 0.84 18.97
CA ASN A 89 -17.37 1.17 20.38
C ASN A 89 -18.71 1.09 21.13
N GLY A 90 -19.79 0.75 20.42
CA GLY A 90 -21.14 0.74 20.96
C GLY A 90 -21.75 2.14 21.10
N ASP A 91 -23.02 2.19 21.42
CA ASP A 91 -23.73 3.41 21.79
C ASP A 91 -24.77 3.16 22.89
N LYS A 92 -25.69 4.07 23.11
CA LYS A 92 -26.74 3.93 24.15
C LYS A 92 -27.75 2.81 23.89
N TYR A 93 -27.78 2.25 22.68
CA TYR A 93 -28.72 1.20 22.28
C TYR A 93 -28.03 -0.09 21.87
N TYR A 94 -26.83 -0.03 21.32
CA TYR A 94 -26.12 -1.14 20.73
C TYR A 94 -24.85 -1.51 21.51
N LYS A 95 -24.61 -2.81 21.66
CA LYS A 95 -23.38 -3.36 22.22
C LYS A 95 -22.20 -3.13 21.26
N THR A 96 -21.01 -3.28 21.80
CA THR A 96 -19.76 -3.30 21.00
C THR A 96 -19.70 -4.53 20.11
N SER A 97 -19.04 -4.40 18.95
CA SER A 97 -18.72 -5.52 18.07
C SER A 97 -17.39 -5.29 17.39
N TYR A 98 -16.78 -6.34 16.83
CA TYR A 98 -15.50 -6.24 16.14
C TYR A 98 -15.43 -7.18 14.95
N ASN A 99 -14.56 -6.82 14.00
CA ASN A 99 -14.22 -7.67 12.86
C ASN A 99 -12.83 -7.29 12.35
N SER A 100 -12.27 -8.09 11.44
CA SER A 100 -10.95 -7.84 10.87
C SER A 100 -10.91 -8.21 9.38
N THR A 101 -9.98 -7.58 8.67
CA THR A 101 -9.63 -7.89 7.29
C THR A 101 -8.13 -7.67 7.09
N THR A 102 -7.61 -7.97 5.92
CA THR A 102 -6.24 -7.68 5.51
C THR A 102 -6.28 -7.16 4.08
N PHE A 103 -5.45 -6.18 3.76
CA PHE A 103 -5.20 -5.76 2.39
C PHE A 103 -3.70 -5.74 2.11
N ASN A 104 -3.32 -5.84 0.85
CA ASN A 104 -1.93 -5.81 0.39
C ASN A 104 -1.61 -4.48 -0.29
N VAL A 105 -0.41 -3.96 -0.05
CA VAL A 105 0.19 -2.85 -0.81
C VAL A 105 1.26 -3.45 -1.72
N ALA A 106 0.97 -3.51 -3.02
CA ALA A 106 1.84 -4.12 -4.01
C ALA A 106 2.88 -3.14 -4.56
N LYS A 107 4.04 -3.66 -4.99
CA LYS A 107 5.05 -2.88 -5.71
C LYS A 107 4.52 -2.46 -7.07
N LEU A 108 5.05 -1.33 -7.57
CA LEU A 108 4.83 -0.86 -8.93
C LEU A 108 5.69 -1.69 -9.91
N ALA A 109 5.19 -1.90 -11.11
CA ALA A 109 6.01 -2.45 -12.18
C ALA A 109 7.05 -1.41 -12.63
N SER A 110 8.22 -1.86 -13.08
CA SER A 110 9.20 -1.04 -13.79
C SER A 110 9.48 -1.61 -15.18
N THR A 111 9.97 -0.77 -16.07
CA THR A 111 10.36 -1.15 -17.44
C THR A 111 11.76 -0.64 -17.73
N THR A 112 12.70 -1.55 -17.97
CA THR A 112 14.04 -1.17 -18.40
C THR A 112 14.10 -1.22 -19.93
N THR A 113 14.75 -0.24 -20.54
CA THR A 113 15.11 -0.27 -21.97
C THR A 113 16.59 0.02 -22.13
N VAL A 114 17.21 -0.58 -23.13
CA VAL A 114 18.61 -0.36 -23.48
C VAL A 114 18.75 -0.20 -25.00
N ASN A 115 19.49 0.82 -25.43
CA ASN A 115 19.77 1.08 -26.85
C ASN A 115 21.25 1.35 -27.04
N VAL A 116 21.81 0.77 -28.08
CA VAL A 116 23.19 0.95 -28.50
C VAL A 116 23.27 0.76 -30.03
N SER A 117 24.18 1.44 -30.69
CA SER A 117 24.42 1.30 -32.13
C SER A 117 25.73 0.58 -32.41
N ASP A 118 25.82 -0.05 -33.58
CA ASP A 118 27.09 -0.57 -34.11
C ASP A 118 28.11 0.56 -34.24
N ILE A 119 29.38 0.23 -33.98
CA ILE A 119 30.52 1.16 -34.04
C ILE A 119 31.68 0.57 -34.84
N LYS A 120 32.69 1.39 -35.16
CA LYS A 120 33.96 0.96 -35.71
C LYS A 120 35.01 0.78 -34.59
N VAL A 121 36.02 -0.04 -34.89
CA VAL A 121 37.17 -0.15 -33.98
C VAL A 121 37.80 1.24 -33.75
N GLY A 122 37.99 1.57 -32.48
CA GLY A 122 38.51 2.88 -32.03
C GLY A 122 37.45 3.92 -31.74
N GLU A 123 36.17 3.65 -32.02
CA GLU A 123 35.06 4.47 -31.58
C GLU A 123 34.51 4.01 -30.20
N ASP A 124 33.88 4.92 -29.51
CA ASP A 124 33.24 4.64 -28.20
C ASP A 124 31.81 4.14 -28.39
N ALA A 125 31.44 3.05 -27.70
CA ALA A 125 30.08 2.58 -27.63
C ALA A 125 29.32 3.41 -26.60
N VAL A 126 28.29 4.14 -27.04
CA VAL A 126 27.37 4.89 -26.16
C VAL A 126 26.09 4.07 -26.00
N ILE A 127 25.89 3.58 -24.76
CA ILE A 127 24.75 2.76 -24.37
C ILE A 127 23.78 3.63 -23.60
N SER A 128 22.58 3.81 -24.13
CA SER A 128 21.50 4.56 -23.48
C SER A 128 20.58 3.61 -22.74
N ILE A 129 20.31 3.93 -21.48
CA ILE A 129 19.43 3.15 -20.60
C ILE A 129 18.24 4.03 -20.19
N ALA A 130 17.03 3.47 -20.15
CA ALA A 130 15.91 4.15 -19.56
C ALA A 130 15.10 3.22 -18.64
N VAL A 131 14.66 3.80 -17.52
CA VAL A 131 13.70 3.23 -16.55
C VAL A 131 12.74 4.37 -16.22
N PRO A 132 11.75 4.65 -17.07
CA PRO A 132 10.99 5.90 -17.04
C PRO A 132 10.16 6.10 -15.77
N GLU A 133 9.86 5.03 -15.03
CA GLU A 133 9.04 5.06 -13.81
C GLU A 133 9.79 5.62 -12.59
N ILE A 134 11.13 5.69 -12.63
CA ILE A 134 11.95 6.12 -11.50
C ILE A 134 12.53 7.52 -11.70
N THR A 135 12.62 8.31 -10.65
CA THR A 135 13.29 9.62 -10.66
C THR A 135 14.80 9.49 -10.49
N SER A 136 15.24 8.50 -9.70
CA SER A 136 16.67 8.21 -9.48
C SER A 136 16.87 6.75 -9.10
N GLY A 137 18.00 6.20 -9.48
CA GLY A 137 18.37 4.83 -9.17
C GLY A 137 19.68 4.42 -9.82
N VAL A 138 19.97 3.11 -9.73
CA VAL A 138 21.15 2.51 -10.35
C VAL A 138 20.73 1.30 -11.17
N VAL A 139 21.25 1.20 -12.38
CA VAL A 139 21.10 0.05 -13.26
C VAL A 139 22.45 -0.65 -13.43
N SER A 140 22.48 -1.95 -13.25
CA SER A 140 23.65 -2.77 -13.57
C SER A 140 23.64 -3.05 -15.07
N VAL A 141 24.71 -2.70 -15.76
CA VAL A 141 24.86 -2.91 -17.22
C VAL A 141 26.05 -3.84 -17.44
N THR A 142 25.79 -4.98 -18.05
CA THR A 142 26.83 -5.92 -18.49
C THR A 142 27.09 -5.72 -19.97
N VAL A 143 28.35 -5.57 -20.39
CA VAL A 143 28.79 -5.50 -21.78
C VAL A 143 29.86 -6.56 -21.99
N GLY A 144 29.54 -7.62 -22.72
CA GLY A 144 30.36 -8.81 -22.75
C GLY A 144 30.56 -9.39 -21.35
N ASP A 145 31.81 -9.45 -20.86
CA ASP A 145 32.12 -9.93 -19.50
C ASP A 145 32.23 -8.80 -18.45
N ALA A 146 32.17 -7.54 -18.86
CA ALA A 146 32.34 -6.39 -17.96
C ALA A 146 31.00 -5.91 -17.39
N ILE A 147 31.00 -5.59 -16.08
CA ILE A 147 29.81 -5.10 -15.36
C ILE A 147 30.04 -3.65 -14.93
N TYR A 148 29.08 -2.80 -15.21
CA TYR A 148 29.08 -1.38 -14.91
C TYR A 148 27.87 -1.00 -14.06
N SER A 149 28.06 -0.06 -13.14
CA SER A 149 26.98 0.58 -12.38
C SER A 149 26.64 1.92 -13.04
N VAL A 150 25.44 2.08 -13.56
CA VAL A 150 24.99 3.29 -14.25
C VAL A 150 23.93 4.00 -13.43
N ALA A 151 24.20 5.24 -13.05
CA ALA A 151 23.21 6.08 -12.41
C ALA A 151 22.12 6.47 -13.41
N VAL A 152 20.86 6.37 -12.96
CA VAL A 152 19.67 6.81 -13.70
C VAL A 152 19.10 8.02 -12.97
N VAL A 153 18.91 9.11 -13.69
CA VAL A 153 18.30 10.36 -13.21
C VAL A 153 17.14 10.71 -14.14
N ASP A 154 15.99 11.02 -13.60
CA ASP A 154 14.76 11.27 -14.34
C ASP A 154 14.48 10.20 -15.40
N GLY A 155 14.63 8.94 -14.97
CA GLY A 155 14.39 7.77 -15.78
C GLY A 155 15.44 7.49 -16.87
N LYS A 156 16.58 8.19 -16.92
CA LYS A 156 17.59 8.07 -17.98
C LYS A 156 19.00 7.89 -17.43
N GLY A 157 19.77 7.02 -18.08
CA GLY A 157 21.17 6.77 -17.82
C GLY A 157 21.95 6.59 -19.12
N SER A 158 23.26 6.78 -19.06
CA SER A 158 24.15 6.56 -20.19
C SER A 158 25.48 5.95 -19.73
N LEU A 159 26.00 5.02 -20.49
CA LEU A 159 27.30 4.40 -20.30
C LEU A 159 28.11 4.54 -21.59
N THR A 160 29.35 5.03 -21.48
CA THR A 160 30.31 5.04 -22.58
C THR A 160 31.38 3.97 -22.32
N VAL A 161 31.55 3.08 -23.28
CA VAL A 161 32.56 2.01 -23.23
C VAL A 161 33.54 2.19 -24.39
N SER A 162 34.83 2.38 -24.06
CA SER A 162 35.91 2.63 -25.02
C SER A 162 36.83 1.39 -25.16
N GLY A 163 37.57 1.35 -26.25
CA GLY A 163 38.64 0.37 -26.45
C GLY A 163 38.17 -1.06 -26.75
N LEU A 164 36.96 -1.21 -27.25
CA LEU A 164 36.42 -2.50 -27.65
C LEU A 164 37.11 -3.03 -28.92
N ALA A 165 37.48 -4.32 -28.91
CA ALA A 165 38.00 -5.01 -30.11
C ALA A 165 36.86 -5.33 -31.10
N ALA A 166 37.21 -5.62 -32.34
CA ALA A 166 36.23 -6.10 -33.33
C ALA A 166 35.53 -7.37 -32.83
N GLY A 167 34.19 -7.39 -32.89
CA GLY A 167 33.38 -8.49 -32.40
C GLY A 167 31.92 -8.12 -32.21
N SER A 168 31.13 -9.05 -31.67
CA SER A 168 29.74 -8.84 -31.29
C SER A 168 29.66 -8.82 -29.76
N TYR A 169 28.96 -7.85 -29.22
CA TYR A 169 28.81 -7.64 -27.76
C TYR A 169 27.33 -7.67 -27.37
N ASP A 170 27.02 -8.54 -26.45
CA ASP A 170 25.72 -8.52 -25.80
C ASP A 170 25.71 -7.48 -24.63
N VAL A 171 24.63 -6.74 -24.53
CA VAL A 171 24.39 -5.77 -23.48
C VAL A 171 23.17 -6.20 -22.69
N VAL A 172 23.32 -6.32 -21.37
CA VAL A 172 22.24 -6.65 -20.44
C VAL A 172 22.13 -5.54 -19.42
N ALA A 173 20.99 -4.85 -19.39
CA ALA A 173 20.70 -3.81 -18.41
C ALA A 173 19.67 -4.33 -17.38
N LYS A 174 20.03 -4.34 -16.09
CA LYS A 174 19.19 -4.85 -15.01
C LYS A 174 18.92 -3.75 -13.97
N PHE A 175 17.67 -3.39 -13.82
CA PHE A 175 17.17 -2.62 -12.70
C PHE A 175 16.77 -3.58 -11.59
N ALA A 176 17.42 -3.46 -10.43
CA ALA A 176 17.12 -4.31 -9.27
C ALA A 176 15.80 -3.89 -8.62
N GLU A 177 15.13 -4.85 -7.98
CA GLU A 177 13.96 -4.58 -7.16
C GLU A 177 14.28 -3.59 -6.03
N THR A 178 13.34 -2.69 -5.76
CA THR A 178 13.39 -1.71 -4.67
C THR A 178 12.20 -1.88 -3.73
N ASP A 179 12.08 -1.06 -2.71
CA ASP A 179 10.91 -1.06 -1.82
C ASP A 179 9.62 -0.69 -2.57
N MET A 180 9.72 0.11 -3.64
CA MET A 180 8.58 0.62 -4.39
C MET A 180 8.35 -0.09 -5.73
N TYR A 181 9.41 -0.56 -6.41
CA TYR A 181 9.36 -1.09 -7.76
C TYR A 181 9.83 -2.53 -7.85
N LEU A 182 9.20 -3.32 -8.71
CA LEU A 182 9.67 -4.62 -9.13
C LEU A 182 10.92 -4.48 -10.01
N ALA A 183 11.75 -5.53 -10.06
CA ALA A 183 12.90 -5.60 -10.96
C ALA A 183 12.45 -5.63 -12.43
N SER A 184 13.31 -5.11 -13.33
CA SER A 184 13.14 -5.22 -14.77
C SER A 184 14.49 -5.36 -15.49
N GLU A 185 14.47 -5.90 -16.69
CA GLU A 185 15.66 -6.22 -17.47
C GLU A 185 15.43 -5.94 -18.95
N ALA A 186 16.48 -5.52 -19.65
CA ALA A 186 16.48 -5.37 -21.10
C ALA A 186 17.81 -5.81 -21.70
N ASN A 187 17.75 -6.32 -22.92
CA ASN A 187 18.89 -6.82 -23.67
C ASN A 187 19.03 -6.11 -25.01
N ALA A 188 20.25 -5.90 -25.45
CA ALA A 188 20.61 -5.43 -26.77
C ALA A 188 21.92 -6.10 -27.26
N THR A 189 22.21 -6.03 -28.52
CA THR A 189 23.46 -6.50 -29.09
C THR A 189 23.96 -5.48 -30.09
N PHE A 190 25.26 -5.24 -30.15
CA PHE A 190 25.89 -4.38 -31.14
C PHE A 190 27.20 -5.00 -31.66
N LYS A 191 27.65 -4.50 -32.81
CA LYS A 191 28.87 -4.95 -33.46
C LYS A 191 29.93 -3.86 -33.48
N VAL A 192 31.17 -4.28 -33.29
CA VAL A 192 32.39 -3.47 -33.50
C VAL A 192 33.09 -4.01 -34.76
N SER A 193 33.22 -3.20 -35.79
CA SER A 193 33.73 -3.60 -37.12
C SER A 193 34.96 -2.79 -37.55
#